data_23ccccc42d88c8d5f855844cdf7eb5d3
#
_entry.id   23ccccc42d88c8d5f855844cdf7eb5d3
#
_cell.length_a   1.000
_cell.length_b   1.000
_cell.length_c   1.000
_cell.angle_alpha   90.00
_cell.angle_beta   90.00
_cell.angle_gamma   90.00
#
_symmetry.space_group_name_H-M   'P 1'
#
loop_
_entity.id
_entity.type
_entity.pdbx_description
1 polymer ?
#
loop_
_entity_poly.entity_id
_entity_poly.type
_entity_poly.pdbx_seq_one_letter_code
_entity_poly.pdbx_strand_id
1 'polypeptide(L)'
;MKLTVVGCSPAWPNPGGAQSGYLLDGPGRLLLDCGPGVLARLRSSNGNGWPRVDAIAISHFHLDHWGDLVPWVWGSMWGLGREYDKPELWLPPGGREELAAFGTRFGTPDMFVKVFEPREYAEGEPFEAAGLELTALRLPHYTVQTYGFRVTNSKRTLAYSGDSAPSERLAKLAEGVDLFLCEATLERGELDGEPRGHLSAEEAVEAFEASGAQRLLLTHRPSELVLDNGLEQAHDGLELDV
;
A
#
# COMPACT_ATOMS: atom_id res chain seq x y z
N MET A 1 5.74 4.37 16.01
CA MET A 1 5.61 3.56 14.77
C MET A 1 6.44 4.25 13.72
N LYS A 2 7.28 3.51 13.00
CA LYS A 2 8.14 4.09 11.97
C LYS A 2 7.62 3.68 10.58
N LEU A 3 7.44 4.64 9.69
CA LEU A 3 7.11 4.41 8.28
C LEU A 3 8.39 4.49 7.45
N THR A 4 8.61 3.50 6.58
CA THR A 4 9.58 3.56 5.50
C THR A 4 8.85 3.48 4.16
N VAL A 5 8.98 4.49 3.32
CA VAL A 5 8.49 4.48 1.94
C VAL A 5 9.43 3.62 1.11
N VAL A 6 9.04 2.39 0.80
CA VAL A 6 9.84 1.47 -0.02
C VAL A 6 9.69 1.81 -1.49
N GLY A 7 8.48 2.16 -1.90
CA GLY A 7 8.14 2.63 -3.23
C GLY A 7 6.88 3.50 -3.20
N CYS A 8 6.85 4.53 -4.04
CA CYS A 8 5.75 5.51 -4.11
C CYS A 8 5.43 5.97 -5.54
N SER A 9 5.94 5.25 -6.54
CA SER A 9 5.58 5.53 -7.93
C SER A 9 4.13 5.16 -8.22
N PRO A 10 3.47 5.86 -9.16
CA PRO A 10 2.15 5.48 -9.65
C PRO A 10 2.20 4.21 -10.51
N ALA A 11 1.13 3.91 -11.26
CA ALA A 11 1.01 2.72 -12.10
C ALA A 11 2.18 2.55 -13.12
N TRP A 12 2.88 3.63 -13.47
CA TRP A 12 4.17 3.57 -14.16
C TRP A 12 5.30 3.99 -13.20
N PRO A 13 6.45 3.30 -13.22
CA PRO A 13 7.50 3.60 -12.25
C PRO A 13 8.20 4.93 -12.55
N ASN A 14 8.41 5.72 -11.52
CA ASN A 14 9.34 6.85 -11.57
C ASN A 14 10.76 6.34 -11.93
N PRO A 15 11.61 7.12 -12.59
CA PRO A 15 12.96 6.67 -12.96
C PRO A 15 13.74 6.14 -11.76
N GLY A 16 14.06 4.83 -11.77
CA GLY A 16 14.72 4.14 -10.66
C GLY A 16 13.86 3.91 -9.42
N GLY A 17 12.57 4.24 -9.48
CA GLY A 17 11.61 4.07 -8.39
C GLY A 17 10.96 2.69 -8.34
N ALA A 18 10.36 2.36 -7.18
CA ALA A 18 9.45 1.25 -7.01
C ALA A 18 8.00 1.75 -6.93
N GLN A 19 7.05 0.90 -7.29
CA GLN A 19 5.62 1.19 -7.16
C GLN A 19 5.17 1.03 -5.70
N SER A 20 3.88 1.08 -5.42
CA SER A 20 3.36 1.21 -4.06
C SER A 20 3.87 0.14 -3.09
N GLY A 21 4.51 0.57 -2.01
CA GLY A 21 4.96 -0.27 -0.92
C GLY A 21 5.44 0.54 0.28
N TYR A 22 4.77 0.38 1.43
CA TYR A 22 5.00 1.20 2.62
C TYR A 22 5.18 0.28 3.82
N LEU A 23 6.39 0.27 4.38
CA LEU A 23 6.74 -0.60 5.50
C LEU A 23 6.54 0.13 6.82
N LEU A 24 5.76 -0.47 7.70
CA LEU A 24 5.55 -0.01 9.07
C LEU A 24 6.30 -0.92 10.04
N ASP A 25 7.28 -0.35 10.73
CA ASP A 25 7.95 -1.00 11.86
C ASP A 25 7.22 -0.64 13.16
N GLY A 26 6.71 -1.67 13.83
CA GLY A 26 5.97 -1.60 15.08
C GLY A 26 6.36 -2.77 16.00
N PRO A 27 5.40 -3.46 16.64
CA PRO A 27 5.68 -4.74 17.32
C PRO A 27 6.23 -5.80 16.36
N GLY A 28 5.70 -5.84 15.13
CA GLY A 28 6.21 -6.55 13.97
C GLY A 28 6.36 -5.62 12.78
N ARG A 29 6.59 -6.20 11.60
CA ARG A 29 6.82 -5.47 10.34
C ARG A 29 5.65 -5.71 9.38
N LEU A 30 4.86 -4.69 9.16
CA LEU A 30 3.71 -4.67 8.25
C LEU A 30 4.08 -3.94 6.95
N LEU A 31 3.88 -4.59 5.80
CA LEU A 31 3.99 -3.95 4.49
C LEU A 31 2.59 -3.65 3.96
N LEU A 32 2.29 -2.39 3.69
CA LEU A 32 1.09 -1.96 2.96
C LEU A 32 1.43 -1.89 1.48
N ASP A 33 0.77 -2.69 0.69
CA ASP A 33 1.02 -2.97 -0.72
C ASP A 33 2.43 -3.52 -1.04
N CYS A 34 2.56 -4.19 -2.18
CA CYS A 34 3.78 -4.84 -2.62
C CYS A 34 3.89 -4.76 -4.15
N GLY A 35 3.97 -3.54 -4.67
CA GLY A 35 4.10 -3.26 -6.10
C GLY A 35 5.47 -3.59 -6.67
N PRO A 36 5.61 -3.63 -8.00
CA PRO A 36 6.88 -3.88 -8.69
C PRO A 36 8.03 -3.01 -8.20
N GLY A 37 9.16 -3.66 -7.89
CA GLY A 37 10.37 -3.03 -7.36
C GLY A 37 10.48 -3.01 -5.84
N VAL A 38 9.38 -3.20 -5.11
CA VAL A 38 9.35 -3.20 -3.64
C VAL A 38 10.22 -4.31 -3.06
N LEU A 39 10.10 -5.54 -3.54
CA LEU A 39 10.93 -6.67 -3.07
C LEU A 39 12.41 -6.41 -3.31
N ALA A 40 12.77 -5.88 -4.48
CA ALA A 40 14.16 -5.58 -4.80
C ALA A 40 14.75 -4.53 -3.85
N ARG A 41 14.01 -3.49 -3.51
CA ARG A 41 14.42 -2.46 -2.56
C ARG A 41 14.51 -2.97 -1.13
N LEU A 42 13.53 -3.74 -0.68
CA LEU A 42 13.57 -4.39 0.64
C LEU A 42 14.80 -5.30 0.79
N ARG A 43 15.17 -6.01 -0.28
CA ARG A 43 16.39 -6.83 -0.28
C ARG A 43 17.65 -5.98 -0.23
N SER A 44 17.71 -4.90 -0.99
CA SER A 44 18.86 -3.99 -1.00
C SER A 44 19.09 -3.34 0.37
N SER A 45 18.03 -2.90 1.04
CA SER A 45 18.11 -2.34 2.40
C SER A 45 18.49 -3.37 3.47
N ASN A 46 18.27 -4.66 3.21
CA ASN A 46 18.61 -5.78 4.10
C ASN A 46 19.94 -6.47 3.70
N GLY A 47 20.90 -5.74 3.19
CA GLY A 47 22.21 -6.29 2.82
C GLY A 47 22.15 -7.39 1.75
N ASN A 48 21.22 -7.28 0.81
CA ASN A 48 20.88 -8.27 -0.22
C ASN A 48 20.33 -9.62 0.32
N GLY A 49 20.01 -9.69 1.60
CA GLY A 49 19.29 -10.82 2.21
C GLY A 49 17.81 -10.86 1.82
N TRP A 50 17.10 -11.86 2.34
CA TRP A 50 15.64 -11.90 2.21
C TRP A 50 15.00 -10.94 3.21
N PRO A 51 14.00 -10.13 2.82
CA PRO A 51 13.38 -9.20 3.76
C PRO A 51 12.58 -9.94 4.83
N ARG A 52 12.64 -9.44 6.05
CA ARG A 52 11.73 -9.88 7.12
C ARG A 52 10.51 -8.98 7.10
N VAL A 53 9.37 -9.57 6.79
CA VAL A 53 8.04 -8.94 6.82
C VAL A 53 7.11 -9.96 7.44
N ASP A 54 6.39 -9.56 8.48
CA ASP A 54 5.51 -10.47 9.22
C ASP A 54 4.10 -10.52 8.60
N ALA A 55 3.66 -9.40 8.02
CA ALA A 55 2.39 -9.31 7.31
C ALA A 55 2.46 -8.35 6.12
N ILE A 56 1.68 -8.65 5.07
CA ILE A 56 1.46 -7.79 3.90
C ILE A 56 -0.05 -7.55 3.81
N ALA A 57 -0.47 -6.31 3.66
CA ALA A 57 -1.87 -5.95 3.42
C ALA A 57 -2.02 -5.27 2.06
N ILE A 58 -2.82 -5.84 1.19
CA ILE A 58 -3.04 -5.35 -0.18
C ILE A 58 -4.32 -4.52 -0.22
N SER A 59 -4.22 -3.29 -0.72
CA SER A 59 -5.34 -2.36 -0.85
C SER A 59 -6.30 -2.77 -1.97
N HIS A 60 -5.78 -3.16 -3.12
CA HIS A 60 -6.54 -3.60 -4.30
C HIS A 60 -5.67 -4.36 -5.31
N PHE A 61 -6.31 -4.84 -6.41
CA PHE A 61 -5.66 -5.72 -7.38
C PHE A 61 -5.17 -5.04 -8.66
N HIS A 62 -4.83 -3.74 -8.66
CA HIS A 62 -3.97 -3.20 -9.71
C HIS A 62 -2.52 -3.67 -9.49
N LEU A 63 -1.83 -4.03 -10.58
CA LEU A 63 -0.52 -4.69 -10.51
C LEU A 63 0.55 -3.88 -9.77
N ASP A 64 0.47 -2.58 -9.81
CA ASP A 64 1.37 -1.66 -9.12
C ASP A 64 1.23 -1.66 -7.58
N HIS A 65 0.25 -2.41 -7.05
CA HIS A 65 0.05 -2.60 -5.61
C HIS A 65 0.38 -4.02 -5.11
N TRP A 66 0.52 -5.02 -5.98
CA TRP A 66 0.77 -6.39 -5.54
C TRP A 66 1.72 -7.19 -6.44
N GLY A 67 2.19 -6.62 -7.55
CA GLY A 67 2.93 -7.36 -8.58
C GLY A 67 4.18 -8.08 -8.07
N ASP A 68 4.86 -7.55 -7.04
CA ASP A 68 6.04 -8.18 -6.46
C ASP A 68 5.74 -9.38 -5.54
N LEU A 69 4.46 -9.69 -5.26
CA LEU A 69 4.10 -10.98 -4.65
C LEU A 69 4.52 -12.16 -5.55
N VAL A 70 4.56 -11.97 -6.87
CA VAL A 70 4.97 -13.02 -7.83
C VAL A 70 6.46 -13.37 -7.69
N PRO A 71 7.42 -12.44 -7.83
CA PRO A 71 8.83 -12.73 -7.57
C PRO A 71 9.08 -13.12 -6.10
N TRP A 72 8.27 -12.65 -5.15
CA TRP A 72 8.34 -13.11 -3.76
C TRP A 72 8.08 -14.60 -3.65
N VAL A 73 7.04 -15.12 -4.33
CA VAL A 73 6.76 -16.58 -4.39
C VAL A 73 7.98 -17.34 -4.91
N TRP A 74 8.55 -16.91 -6.03
CA TRP A 74 9.69 -17.62 -6.62
C TRP A 74 10.93 -17.59 -5.73
N GLY A 75 11.21 -16.45 -5.10
CA GLY A 75 12.31 -16.31 -4.16
C GLY A 75 12.14 -17.12 -2.88
N SER A 76 10.89 -17.30 -2.41
CA SER A 76 10.58 -18.15 -1.25
C SER A 76 10.57 -19.63 -1.59
N MET A 77 10.24 -20.02 -2.83
CA MET A 77 10.23 -21.43 -3.22
C MET A 77 11.63 -21.95 -3.57
N TRP A 78 12.45 -21.15 -4.24
CA TRP A 78 13.72 -21.63 -4.81
C TRP A 78 14.93 -20.76 -4.43
N GLY A 79 14.72 -19.61 -3.83
CA GLY A 79 15.78 -18.67 -3.46
C GLY A 79 16.06 -18.62 -1.96
N LEU A 80 16.55 -17.46 -1.51
CA LEU A 80 16.91 -17.21 -0.13
C LEU A 80 15.71 -17.19 0.83
N GLY A 81 14.49 -16.98 0.32
CA GLY A 81 13.28 -16.93 1.12
C GLY A 81 12.82 -18.26 1.71
N ARG A 82 13.40 -19.39 1.29
CA ARG A 82 13.03 -20.73 1.79
C ARG A 82 13.23 -20.95 3.28
N GLU A 83 14.11 -20.17 3.89
CA GLU A 83 14.47 -20.28 5.30
C GLU A 83 13.66 -19.35 6.20
N TYR A 84 12.71 -18.62 5.63
CA TYR A 84 11.90 -17.63 6.36
C TYR A 84 10.47 -18.13 6.52
N ASP A 85 9.85 -17.74 7.62
CA ASP A 85 8.45 -17.99 7.89
C ASP A 85 7.57 -17.33 6.83
N LYS A 86 6.37 -17.89 6.63
CA LYS A 86 5.39 -17.33 5.70
C LYS A 86 4.77 -16.08 6.30
N PRO A 87 4.85 -14.92 5.62
CA PRO A 87 4.10 -13.76 6.06
C PRO A 87 2.59 -13.98 5.96
N GLU A 88 1.82 -13.37 6.86
CA GLU A 88 0.38 -13.20 6.65
C GLU A 88 0.18 -12.35 5.38
N LEU A 89 -0.82 -12.70 4.58
CA LEU A 89 -1.20 -11.92 3.39
C LEU A 89 -2.67 -11.53 3.48
N TRP A 90 -2.92 -10.30 3.88
CA TRP A 90 -4.25 -9.74 4.03
C TRP A 90 -4.73 -9.14 2.71
N LEU A 91 -5.85 -9.63 2.23
CA LEU A 91 -6.40 -9.36 0.90
C LEU A 91 -7.80 -8.73 1.01
N PRO A 92 -8.21 -7.93 0.01
CA PRO A 92 -9.61 -7.53 -0.09
C PRO A 92 -10.52 -8.76 -0.29
N PRO A 93 -11.83 -8.65 0.02
CA PRO A 93 -12.79 -9.71 -0.21
C PRO A 93 -12.74 -10.28 -1.63
N GLY A 94 -12.65 -11.62 -1.76
CA GLY A 94 -12.47 -12.32 -3.03
C GLY A 94 -11.00 -12.41 -3.50
N GLY A 95 -10.06 -11.85 -2.74
CA GLY A 95 -8.66 -11.77 -3.14
C GLY A 95 -7.96 -13.13 -3.21
N ARG A 96 -8.41 -14.11 -2.42
CA ARG A 96 -7.88 -15.48 -2.49
C ARG A 96 -8.20 -16.15 -3.83
N GLU A 97 -9.41 -15.94 -4.32
CA GLU A 97 -9.85 -16.42 -5.62
C GLU A 97 -9.11 -15.73 -6.77
N GLU A 98 -8.88 -14.43 -6.68
CA GLU A 98 -8.11 -13.65 -7.67
C GLU A 98 -6.67 -14.17 -7.78
N LEU A 99 -5.99 -14.39 -6.66
CA LEU A 99 -4.64 -14.95 -6.65
C LEU A 99 -4.59 -16.38 -7.18
N ALA A 100 -5.58 -17.22 -6.86
CA ALA A 100 -5.68 -18.57 -7.39
C ALA A 100 -5.94 -18.58 -8.90
N ALA A 101 -6.81 -17.69 -9.39
CA ALA A 101 -7.09 -17.52 -10.81
C ALA A 101 -5.84 -17.03 -11.56
N PHE A 102 -5.09 -16.08 -11.00
CA PHE A 102 -3.81 -15.65 -11.55
C PHE A 102 -2.82 -16.80 -11.63
N GLY A 103 -2.62 -17.55 -10.55
CA GLY A 103 -1.70 -18.70 -10.50
C GLY A 103 -2.08 -19.80 -11.49
N THR A 104 -3.38 -20.00 -11.73
CA THR A 104 -3.90 -20.99 -12.68
C THR A 104 -3.42 -20.72 -14.10
N ARG A 105 -3.29 -19.45 -14.50
CA ARG A 105 -2.80 -19.04 -15.82
C ARG A 105 -1.34 -19.50 -16.07
N PHE A 106 -0.60 -19.74 -14.99
CA PHE A 106 0.80 -20.23 -15.01
C PHE A 106 0.92 -21.69 -14.63
N GLY A 107 -0.21 -22.42 -14.51
CA GLY A 107 -0.21 -23.82 -14.12
C GLY A 107 0.11 -24.09 -12.63
N THR A 108 0.05 -23.05 -11.79
CA THR A 108 0.39 -23.12 -10.35
C THR A 108 -0.66 -22.38 -9.50
N PRO A 109 -1.93 -22.87 -9.44
CA PRO A 109 -3.03 -22.17 -8.75
C PRO A 109 -2.78 -21.97 -7.25
N ASP A 110 -1.92 -22.78 -6.66
CA ASP A 110 -1.58 -22.78 -5.24
C ASP A 110 -0.27 -22.04 -4.90
N MET A 111 0.31 -21.29 -5.86
CA MET A 111 1.63 -20.69 -5.70
C MET A 111 1.69 -19.74 -4.50
N PHE A 112 0.66 -18.93 -4.28
CA PHE A 112 0.65 -17.94 -3.18
C PHE A 112 0.45 -18.60 -1.82
N VAL A 113 -0.44 -19.56 -1.67
CA VAL A 113 -0.67 -20.27 -0.39
C VAL A 113 0.53 -21.15 0.04
N LYS A 114 1.44 -21.47 -0.89
CA LYS A 114 2.70 -22.14 -0.55
C LYS A 114 3.68 -21.25 0.19
N VAL A 115 3.56 -19.93 0.02
CA VAL A 115 4.54 -18.93 0.48
C VAL A 115 3.95 -17.97 1.51
N PHE A 116 2.66 -17.67 1.42
CA PHE A 116 1.95 -16.78 2.30
C PHE A 116 0.87 -17.52 3.09
N GLU A 117 0.38 -16.85 4.15
CA GLU A 117 -0.85 -17.23 4.86
C GLU A 117 -1.98 -16.26 4.44
N PRO A 118 -2.71 -16.52 3.34
CA PRO A 118 -3.71 -15.59 2.84
C PRO A 118 -4.94 -15.54 3.73
N ARG A 119 -5.34 -14.33 4.09
CA ARG A 119 -6.53 -13.97 4.85
C ARG A 119 -7.28 -12.87 4.10
N GLU A 120 -8.56 -12.71 4.35
CA GLU A 120 -9.34 -11.61 3.81
C GLU A 120 -9.85 -10.74 4.96
N TYR A 121 -9.72 -9.43 4.78
CA TYR A 121 -10.31 -8.47 5.70
C TYR A 121 -11.73 -8.11 5.26
N ALA A 122 -12.54 -7.60 6.18
CA ALA A 122 -13.87 -7.07 5.88
C ALA A 122 -13.90 -5.55 6.12
N GLU A 123 -14.70 -4.83 5.34
CA GLU A 123 -14.85 -3.38 5.51
C GLU A 123 -15.38 -3.04 6.90
N GLY A 124 -14.69 -2.12 7.58
CA GLY A 124 -15.08 -1.59 8.89
C GLY A 124 -14.84 -2.53 10.06
N GLU A 125 -14.43 -3.77 9.82
CA GLU A 125 -14.08 -4.72 10.88
C GLU A 125 -12.57 -4.60 11.20
N PRO A 126 -12.20 -4.39 12.47
CA PRO A 126 -10.79 -4.37 12.85
C PRO A 126 -10.16 -5.76 12.74
N PHE A 127 -8.91 -5.80 12.29
CA PHE A 127 -8.08 -7.00 12.27
C PHE A 127 -6.67 -6.69 12.74
N GLU A 128 -5.95 -7.69 13.21
CA GLU A 128 -4.58 -7.56 13.66
C GLU A 128 -3.62 -8.15 12.62
N ALA A 129 -2.59 -7.38 12.24
CA ALA A 129 -1.51 -7.82 11.35
C ALA A 129 -0.17 -7.30 11.87
N ALA A 130 0.81 -8.18 12.05
CA ALA A 130 2.13 -7.84 12.59
C ALA A 130 2.09 -7.11 13.96
N GLY A 131 1.07 -7.38 14.79
CA GLY A 131 0.87 -6.72 16.09
C GLY A 131 0.39 -5.27 16.00
N LEU A 132 -0.09 -4.85 14.83
CA LEU A 132 -0.78 -3.58 14.59
C LEU A 132 -2.26 -3.86 14.33
N GLU A 133 -3.14 -2.98 14.80
CA GLU A 133 -4.57 -3.04 14.50
C GLU A 133 -4.85 -2.24 13.22
N LEU A 134 -5.57 -2.85 12.29
CA LEU A 134 -6.00 -2.24 11.03
C LEU A 134 -7.51 -2.23 10.91
N THR A 135 -8.03 -1.20 10.26
CA THR A 135 -9.41 -1.16 9.76
C THR A 135 -9.37 -0.74 8.29
N ALA A 136 -10.03 -1.51 7.43
CA ALA A 136 -10.16 -1.21 6.01
C ALA A 136 -11.45 -0.43 5.73
N LEU A 137 -11.36 0.62 4.91
CA LEU A 137 -12.51 1.40 4.45
C LEU A 137 -12.52 1.43 2.92
N ARG A 138 -13.62 0.98 2.31
CA ARG A 138 -13.77 0.98 0.86
C ARG A 138 -13.79 2.41 0.32
N LEU A 139 -13.01 2.64 -0.74
CA LEU A 139 -12.90 3.92 -1.43
C LEU A 139 -13.26 3.76 -2.92
N PRO A 140 -13.72 4.84 -3.58
CA PRO A 140 -14.00 4.80 -5.02
C PRO A 140 -12.70 4.82 -5.83
N HIS A 141 -12.54 3.88 -6.76
CA HIS A 141 -11.41 3.84 -7.67
C HIS A 141 -11.84 3.14 -8.97
N TYR A 142 -12.22 3.93 -9.98
CA TYR A 142 -12.84 3.41 -11.21
C TYR A 142 -13.96 2.38 -10.89
N THR A 143 -13.87 1.18 -11.46
CA THR A 143 -14.76 0.06 -11.16
C THR A 143 -14.11 -1.00 -10.27
N VAL A 144 -12.90 -0.75 -9.78
CA VAL A 144 -12.10 -1.69 -8.98
C VAL A 144 -12.47 -1.58 -7.51
N GLN A 145 -12.49 -2.70 -6.84
CA GLN A 145 -12.68 -2.77 -5.39
C GLN A 145 -11.37 -2.37 -4.69
N THR A 146 -11.36 -1.17 -4.10
CA THR A 146 -10.20 -0.59 -3.41
C THR A 146 -10.52 -0.24 -1.97
N TYR A 147 -9.51 -0.35 -1.10
CA TYR A 147 -9.58 -0.01 0.31
C TYR A 147 -8.41 0.85 0.76
N GLY A 148 -8.72 1.88 1.54
CA GLY A 148 -7.73 2.52 2.37
C GLY A 148 -7.64 1.82 3.73
N PHE A 149 -6.50 1.99 4.42
CA PHE A 149 -6.26 1.40 5.73
C PHE A 149 -6.04 2.48 6.79
N ARG A 150 -6.69 2.31 7.94
CA ARG A 150 -6.34 2.98 9.18
C ARG A 150 -5.55 2.00 10.01
N VAL A 151 -4.33 2.37 10.43
CA VAL A 151 -3.39 1.51 11.15
C VAL A 151 -3.04 2.18 12.48
N THR A 152 -3.12 1.45 13.59
CA THR A 152 -2.76 1.96 14.92
C THR A 152 -1.89 0.98 15.71
N ASN A 153 -1.00 1.54 16.53
CA ASN A 153 -0.26 0.82 17.57
C ASN A 153 -0.69 1.23 18.98
N SER A 154 -1.92 1.67 19.19
CA SER A 154 -2.48 2.24 20.41
C SER A 154 -1.96 3.62 20.85
N LYS A 155 -0.87 4.12 20.28
CA LYS A 155 -0.27 5.44 20.60
C LYS A 155 -0.30 6.39 19.40
N ARG A 156 -0.15 5.83 18.22
CA ARG A 156 -0.03 6.55 16.95
C ARG A 156 -0.91 5.91 15.89
N THR A 157 -1.45 6.74 15.03
CA THR A 157 -2.37 6.30 13.98
C THR A 157 -1.93 6.86 12.62
N LEU A 158 -1.90 5.98 11.63
CA LEU A 158 -1.67 6.32 10.23
C LEU A 158 -2.92 5.96 9.42
N ALA A 159 -3.28 6.80 8.46
CA ALA A 159 -4.20 6.44 7.39
C ALA A 159 -3.44 6.35 6.07
N TYR A 160 -3.70 5.30 5.30
CA TYR A 160 -3.22 5.11 3.93
C TYR A 160 -4.42 5.04 2.99
N SER A 161 -4.46 5.89 1.99
CA SER A 161 -5.61 5.96 1.08
C SER A 161 -5.72 4.74 0.14
N GLY A 162 -4.60 4.05 -0.18
CA GLY A 162 -4.56 3.30 -1.44
C GLY A 162 -4.79 4.26 -2.59
N ASP A 163 -5.39 3.78 -3.68
CA ASP A 163 -5.83 4.61 -4.80
C ASP A 163 -7.30 4.99 -4.62
N SER A 164 -7.66 6.23 -4.89
CA SER A 164 -9.01 6.73 -4.68
C SER A 164 -9.35 7.93 -5.54
N ALA A 165 -10.59 7.98 -6.03
CA ALA A 165 -11.23 9.22 -6.46
C ALA A 165 -11.62 10.09 -5.25
N PRO A 166 -11.94 11.39 -5.45
CA PRO A 166 -12.46 12.25 -4.40
C PRO A 166 -13.70 11.65 -3.72
N SER A 167 -13.69 11.65 -2.37
CA SER A 167 -14.78 11.09 -1.57
C SER A 167 -14.73 11.59 -0.14
N GLU A 168 -15.88 11.86 0.47
CA GLU A 168 -15.98 12.14 1.92
C GLU A 168 -15.44 10.98 2.78
N ARG A 169 -15.37 9.78 2.21
CA ARG A 169 -14.82 8.60 2.90
C ARG A 169 -13.31 8.71 3.14
N LEU A 170 -12.58 9.50 2.33
CA LEU A 170 -11.15 9.80 2.59
C LEU A 170 -10.98 10.59 3.88
N ALA A 171 -11.77 11.65 4.08
CA ALA A 171 -11.74 12.41 5.32
C ALA A 171 -12.12 11.53 6.52
N LYS A 172 -13.10 10.63 6.38
CA LYS A 172 -13.47 9.66 7.42
C LYS A 172 -12.35 8.68 7.73
N LEU A 173 -11.65 8.16 6.72
CA LEU A 173 -10.50 7.26 6.88
C LEU A 173 -9.40 7.93 7.71
N ALA A 174 -9.11 9.18 7.39
CA ALA A 174 -8.02 9.95 7.98
C ALA A 174 -8.44 10.79 9.20
N GLU A 175 -9.66 10.61 9.74
CA GLU A 175 -10.18 11.41 10.86
C GLU A 175 -9.24 11.41 12.06
N GLY A 176 -8.62 12.57 12.34
CA GLY A 176 -7.76 12.81 13.50
C GLY A 176 -6.50 11.95 13.58
N VAL A 177 -6.01 11.36 12.47
CA VAL A 177 -4.78 10.56 12.48
C VAL A 177 -3.53 11.43 12.64
N ASP A 178 -2.45 10.83 13.14
CA ASP A 178 -1.14 11.51 13.22
C ASP A 178 -0.53 11.73 11.83
N LEU A 179 -0.71 10.77 10.90
CA LEU A 179 -0.20 10.85 9.52
C LEU A 179 -1.24 10.35 8.52
N PHE A 180 -1.57 11.17 7.52
CA PHE A 180 -2.33 10.78 6.35
C PHE A 180 -1.39 10.61 5.16
N LEU A 181 -1.15 9.37 4.74
CA LEU A 181 -0.44 8.98 3.53
C LEU A 181 -1.47 8.89 2.41
N CYS A 182 -1.53 9.91 1.56
CA CYS A 182 -2.57 10.08 0.54
C CYS A 182 -2.01 10.09 -0.87
N GLU A 183 -2.63 9.34 -1.78
CA GLU A 183 -2.30 9.42 -3.19
C GLU A 183 -2.55 10.81 -3.77
N ALA A 184 -1.81 11.17 -4.83
CA ALA A 184 -1.97 12.42 -5.58
C ALA A 184 -1.44 12.26 -7.02
N THR A 185 -1.98 11.30 -7.73
CA THR A 185 -1.51 10.83 -9.03
C THR A 185 -1.64 11.89 -10.12
N LEU A 186 -2.72 12.67 -10.09
CA LEU A 186 -3.09 13.58 -11.16
C LEU A 186 -2.46 14.96 -11.00
N GLU A 187 -2.16 15.61 -12.12
CA GLU A 187 -1.87 17.03 -12.15
C GLU A 187 -3.12 17.84 -11.76
N ARG A 188 -4.28 17.48 -12.30
CA ARG A 188 -5.60 18.09 -12.05
C ARG A 188 -6.69 17.04 -12.15
N GLY A 189 -7.73 17.17 -11.33
CA GLY A 189 -8.83 16.21 -11.27
C GLY A 189 -9.59 16.01 -12.58
N GLU A 190 -9.70 17.07 -13.41
CA GLU A 190 -10.39 17.04 -14.71
C GLU A 190 -9.69 16.16 -15.76
N LEU A 191 -8.44 15.75 -15.51
CA LEU A 191 -7.70 14.84 -16.40
C LEU A 191 -8.09 13.38 -16.22
N ASP A 192 -8.83 13.05 -15.16
CA ASP A 192 -9.35 11.71 -14.94
C ASP A 192 -10.67 11.51 -15.71
N GLY A 193 -10.92 10.26 -16.10
CA GLY A 193 -12.16 9.87 -16.79
C GLY A 193 -13.33 9.66 -15.83
N GLU A 194 -14.45 9.16 -16.37
CA GLU A 194 -15.61 8.74 -15.56
C GLU A 194 -15.84 7.21 -15.71
N PRO A 195 -16.00 6.45 -14.64
CA PRO A 195 -15.88 6.87 -13.24
C PRO A 195 -14.41 7.23 -12.90
N ARG A 196 -14.23 8.21 -12.01
CA ARG A 196 -12.91 8.65 -11.55
C ARG A 196 -12.22 7.59 -10.70
N GLY A 197 -10.87 7.64 -10.66
CA GLY A 197 -10.05 6.68 -9.93
C GLY A 197 -8.97 7.29 -9.05
N HIS A 198 -8.52 8.52 -9.35
CA HIS A 198 -7.39 9.14 -8.67
C HIS A 198 -7.67 10.57 -8.20
N LEU A 199 -6.76 11.08 -7.36
CA LEU A 199 -6.76 12.45 -6.83
C LEU A 199 -5.71 13.33 -7.52
N SER A 200 -5.98 14.62 -7.57
CA SER A 200 -4.93 15.64 -7.67
C SER A 200 -4.38 16.00 -6.27
N ALA A 201 -3.28 16.75 -6.24
CA ALA A 201 -2.71 17.20 -4.97
C ALA A 201 -3.67 18.15 -4.22
N GLU A 202 -4.42 19.00 -4.93
CA GLU A 202 -5.42 19.87 -4.34
C GLU A 202 -6.55 19.07 -3.66
N GLU A 203 -7.06 18.04 -4.33
CA GLU A 203 -8.11 17.16 -3.80
C GLU A 203 -7.63 16.35 -2.59
N ALA A 204 -6.36 15.94 -2.58
CA ALA A 204 -5.75 15.29 -1.42
C ALA A 204 -5.63 16.26 -0.21
N VAL A 205 -5.30 17.53 -0.47
CA VAL A 205 -5.28 18.59 0.56
C VAL A 205 -6.68 18.84 1.09
N GLU A 206 -7.71 18.95 0.24
CA GLU A 206 -9.11 19.11 0.67
C GLU A 206 -9.55 17.96 1.59
N ALA A 207 -9.22 16.72 1.24
CA ALA A 207 -9.51 15.55 2.09
C ALA A 207 -8.75 15.60 3.43
N PHE A 208 -7.49 16.05 3.42
CA PHE A 208 -6.68 16.25 4.63
C PHE A 208 -7.27 17.30 5.54
N GLU A 209 -7.61 18.48 5.02
CA GLU A 209 -8.22 19.56 5.80
C GLU A 209 -9.56 19.15 6.43
N ALA A 210 -10.39 18.42 5.67
CA ALA A 210 -11.66 17.90 6.16
C ALA A 210 -11.51 16.81 7.23
N SER A 211 -10.38 16.06 7.24
CA SER A 211 -10.14 14.96 8.17
C SER A 211 -9.68 15.40 9.57
N GLY A 212 -9.06 16.57 9.69
CA GLY A 212 -8.39 16.98 10.93
C GLY A 212 -7.13 16.14 11.25
N ALA A 213 -6.56 15.45 10.28
CA ALA A 213 -5.27 14.77 10.43
C ALA A 213 -4.14 15.78 10.75
N GLN A 214 -3.09 15.33 11.44
CA GLN A 214 -2.04 16.24 11.90
C GLN A 214 -0.98 16.54 10.83
N ARG A 215 -0.74 15.56 9.93
CA ARG A 215 0.28 15.65 8.88
C ARG A 215 -0.20 14.96 7.62
N LEU A 216 0.05 15.55 6.45
CA LEU A 216 -0.18 14.97 5.13
C LEU A 216 1.14 14.60 4.49
N LEU A 217 1.24 13.39 3.93
CA LEU A 217 2.32 12.95 3.06
C LEU A 217 1.72 12.49 1.74
N LEU A 218 1.99 13.20 0.66
CA LEU A 218 1.51 12.84 -0.67
C LEU A 218 2.34 11.69 -1.25
N THR A 219 1.69 10.73 -1.87
CA THR A 219 2.31 9.54 -2.46
C THR A 219 1.68 9.17 -3.80
N HIS A 220 2.11 8.08 -4.42
CA HIS A 220 1.60 7.57 -5.70
C HIS A 220 1.61 8.65 -6.79
N ARG A 221 2.70 9.43 -6.81
CA ARG A 221 2.77 10.63 -7.64
C ARG A 221 3.87 10.52 -8.70
N PRO A 222 3.56 10.89 -9.97
CA PRO A 222 4.57 11.00 -11.02
C PRO A 222 5.67 12.02 -10.64
N SER A 223 6.93 11.65 -10.82
CA SER A 223 8.08 12.53 -10.56
C SER A 223 8.11 13.78 -11.45
N GLU A 224 7.39 13.75 -12.57
CA GLU A 224 7.24 14.85 -13.51
C GLU A 224 6.33 15.97 -12.96
N LEU A 225 5.47 15.65 -11.98
CA LEU A 225 4.53 16.60 -11.39
C LEU A 225 5.15 17.22 -10.12
N VAL A 226 6.02 18.20 -10.32
CA VAL A 226 6.68 18.91 -9.19
C VAL A 226 5.67 19.74 -8.41
N LEU A 227 5.80 19.72 -7.08
CA LEU A 227 5.01 20.55 -6.16
C LEU A 227 5.89 21.66 -5.58
N ASP A 228 5.59 22.92 -5.92
CA ASP A 228 6.32 24.10 -5.44
C ASP A 228 5.68 24.77 -4.22
N ASN A 229 4.67 24.13 -3.60
CA ASN A 229 3.79 24.71 -2.59
C ASN A 229 4.12 24.31 -1.14
N GLY A 230 5.26 23.65 -0.92
CA GLY A 230 5.71 23.22 0.42
C GLY A 230 4.97 22.01 0.98
N LEU A 231 4.15 21.30 0.19
CA LEU A 231 3.54 20.03 0.58
C LEU A 231 4.61 18.93 0.68
N GLU A 232 4.49 18.08 1.69
CA GLU A 232 5.39 16.94 1.84
C GLU A 232 5.03 15.85 0.81
N GLN A 233 6.04 15.41 0.07
CA GLN A 233 5.91 14.35 -0.93
C GLN A 233 6.78 13.15 -0.56
N ALA A 234 6.22 11.95 -0.67
CA ALA A 234 6.94 10.70 -0.48
C ALA A 234 8.00 10.52 -1.58
N HIS A 235 9.11 9.95 -1.21
CA HIS A 235 10.13 9.44 -2.12
C HIS A 235 10.66 8.11 -1.59
N ASP A 236 11.13 7.28 -2.48
CA ASP A 236 11.68 5.97 -2.12
C ASP A 236 12.85 6.11 -1.14
N GLY A 237 12.78 5.38 -0.04
CA GLY A 237 13.76 5.41 1.06
C GLY A 237 13.48 6.48 2.12
N LEU A 238 12.40 7.27 2.02
CA LEU A 238 11.99 8.19 3.08
C LEU A 238 11.61 7.40 4.34
N GLU A 239 12.13 7.83 5.48
CA GLU A 239 11.81 7.28 6.79
C GLU A 239 11.21 8.36 7.70
N LEU A 240 10.10 8.04 8.35
CA LEU A 240 9.37 8.96 9.23
C LEU A 240 8.94 8.27 10.51
N ASP A 241 9.00 8.96 11.63
CA ASP A 241 8.27 8.59 12.84
C ASP A 241 6.82 9.11 12.75
N VAL A 242 5.88 8.18 12.94
CA VAL A 242 4.44 8.45 13.01
C VAL A 242 4.02 8.68 14.44
#